data_233cf9ef7f8129a91034dbd770834780
#
_entry.id   233cf9ef7f8129a91034dbd770834780
#
_cell.length_a   1.000
_cell.length_b   1.000
_cell.length_c   1.000
_cell.angle_alpha   90.00
_cell.angle_beta   90.00
_cell.angle_gamma   90.00
#
_symmetry.space_group_name_H-M   'P 1'
#
loop_
_entity.id
_entity.type
_entity.pdbx_description
1 polymer ?
#
loop_
_entity_poly.entity_id
_entity_poly.type
_entity_poly.pdbx_seq_one_letter_code
_entity_poly.pdbx_strand_id
1 'polypeptide(L)'
;MNILYDERIDGVLPAVDKQQLLQALQQQLPDLDILHRPEELRPYECDGLSAYRTTPMLVALPRHVEEVRTLLRLCHARRVPVVARGAGTGLSGGALPLEKGVLLVMARFNQILDIDPSARLARVQPGVRNLAISQAAAPHGLYYAPDPSSQIACSIGGNVAENAGGVHCLKYGLTVHNLLKVEILTVEGEPMTLGSDTLDSPGFDLLALFTGSEGMLGVITEVTVKLLPRPQVAKVLLAAFDSVEKAGRAVADIIAAGIIPGGLEMMDNLAIRAAEDFIHAGYPVDAEAILLCELDGVEADVHADCERVSEVLTLAGATEVRQAKDEAERVRFWAGRKNAFPAVGRLSPDYYCMDGTIPRRELPGVLRSIRELSEQYGLRVANVFHAGDGNMHPLILFDANQPGELERAEALGGKILELCVKVGGSITGEHGVGREKINQMCAQFNSDELTFFHAIKAAFDASGLLNPGKNIPTLHRCAEFGAMHIHAGQLPFPDLERF
;
A
#
# COMPACT_ATOMS: atom_id res chain seq x y z
N MET A 1 14.30 -28.22 12.08
CA MET A 1 15.29 -27.13 12.09
C MET A 1 14.48 -25.88 12.33
N ASN A 2 14.35 -25.45 13.60
CA ASN A 2 13.53 -24.31 13.99
C ASN A 2 14.26 -23.01 13.60
N ILE A 3 13.93 -22.45 12.44
CA ILE A 3 14.35 -21.10 12.07
C ILE A 3 13.25 -20.19 12.61
N LEU A 4 13.31 -19.89 13.91
CA LEU A 4 12.50 -18.85 14.51
C LEU A 4 13.11 -17.50 14.11
N TYR A 5 12.35 -16.72 13.40
CA TYR A 5 12.67 -15.32 13.11
C TYR A 5 12.52 -14.55 14.43
N ASP A 6 13.65 -14.19 15.04
CA ASP A 6 13.72 -13.64 16.39
C ASP A 6 13.85 -12.10 16.34
N GLU A 7 13.12 -11.38 17.17
CA GLU A 7 13.33 -9.94 17.41
C GLU A 7 14.73 -9.60 17.89
N ARG A 8 15.47 -10.61 18.39
CA ARG A 8 16.90 -10.56 18.62
C ARG A 8 17.76 -10.39 17.37
N ILE A 9 17.16 -10.27 16.15
CA ILE A 9 17.93 -9.98 14.94
C ILE A 9 18.74 -8.69 15.12
N ASP A 10 18.21 -7.67 15.76
CA ASP A 10 18.97 -6.47 16.12
C ASP A 10 20.06 -6.74 17.19
N GLY A 11 19.91 -7.78 18.00
CA GLY A 11 20.89 -8.22 19.01
C GLY A 11 21.84 -9.33 18.55
N VAL A 12 21.42 -10.16 17.58
CA VAL A 12 22.15 -11.35 17.07
C VAL A 12 22.96 -11.06 15.81
N LEU A 13 22.61 -9.98 15.07
CA LEU A 13 23.47 -9.55 13.95
C LEU A 13 24.84 -9.10 14.53
N PRO A 14 25.95 -9.65 14.02
CA PRO A 14 27.27 -9.22 14.48
C PRO A 14 27.38 -7.71 14.32
N ALA A 15 28.04 -7.05 15.25
CA ALA A 15 28.34 -5.64 15.17
C ALA A 15 29.14 -5.39 13.88
N VAL A 16 28.48 -4.90 12.85
CA VAL A 16 29.14 -4.57 11.58
C VAL A 16 29.83 -3.22 11.75
N ASP A 17 31.12 -3.22 11.52
CA ASP A 17 31.87 -1.96 11.47
C ASP A 17 31.47 -1.19 10.20
N LYS A 18 30.77 -0.07 10.38
CA LYS A 18 30.35 0.83 9.30
C LYS A 18 31.51 1.24 8.39
N GLN A 19 32.69 1.53 8.97
CA GLN A 19 33.84 1.99 8.18
C GLN A 19 34.42 0.86 7.34
N GLN A 20 34.52 -0.35 7.86
CA GLN A 20 34.97 -1.52 7.11
C GLN A 20 34.01 -1.87 5.97
N LEU A 21 32.68 -1.78 6.21
CA LEU A 21 31.69 -2.00 5.15
C LEU A 21 31.80 -0.93 4.06
N LEU A 22 31.87 0.34 4.44
CA LEU A 22 32.02 1.46 3.50
C LEU A 22 33.29 1.32 2.65
N GLN A 23 34.43 1.01 3.27
CA GLN A 23 35.68 0.78 2.52
C GLN A 23 35.56 -0.39 1.54
N ALA A 24 34.96 -1.49 1.94
CA ALA A 24 34.77 -2.66 1.09
C ALA A 24 33.84 -2.36 -0.11
N LEU A 25 32.76 -1.60 0.13
CA LEU A 25 31.86 -1.15 -0.94
C LEU A 25 32.59 -0.20 -1.90
N GLN A 26 33.32 0.79 -1.41
CA GLN A 26 34.07 1.73 -2.24
C GLN A 26 35.18 1.06 -3.05
N GLN A 27 35.82 0.01 -2.53
CA GLN A 27 36.84 -0.76 -3.24
C GLN A 27 36.26 -1.58 -4.41
N GLN A 28 35.08 -2.22 -4.19
CA GLN A 28 34.47 -3.09 -5.20
C GLN A 28 33.54 -2.35 -6.16
N LEU A 29 32.98 -1.23 -5.72
CA LEU A 29 32.02 -0.41 -6.41
C LEU A 29 32.43 1.08 -6.35
N PRO A 30 33.54 1.47 -7.01
CA PRO A 30 34.09 2.83 -6.92
C PRO A 30 33.16 3.91 -7.46
N ASP A 31 32.26 3.56 -8.40
CA ASP A 31 31.29 4.47 -9.03
C ASP A 31 29.93 4.50 -8.33
N LEU A 32 29.70 3.64 -7.33
CA LEU A 32 28.45 3.61 -6.56
C LEU A 32 28.38 4.82 -5.61
N ASP A 33 27.30 5.60 -5.73
CA ASP A 33 27.04 6.68 -4.77
C ASP A 33 26.58 6.09 -3.43
N ILE A 34 27.39 6.30 -2.41
CA ILE A 34 27.11 5.84 -1.04
C ILE A 34 27.07 7.05 -0.11
N LEU A 35 25.90 7.28 0.50
CA LEU A 35 25.71 8.31 1.53
C LEU A 35 26.02 7.69 2.89
N HIS A 36 26.79 8.41 3.71
CA HIS A 36 27.26 7.87 4.97
C HIS A 36 27.37 8.92 6.11
N ARG A 37 27.27 10.21 5.76
CA ARG A 37 27.29 11.30 6.75
C ARG A 37 25.91 11.54 7.34
N PRO A 38 25.77 11.90 8.62
CA PRO A 38 24.48 12.06 9.28
C PRO A 38 23.49 12.95 8.52
N GLU A 39 23.97 14.08 8.01
CA GLU A 39 23.17 15.04 7.25
C GLU A 39 22.63 14.47 5.90
N GLU A 40 23.38 13.53 5.28
CA GLU A 40 22.97 12.85 4.05
C GLU A 40 21.97 11.73 4.31
N LEU A 41 22.02 11.11 5.47
CA LEU A 41 21.16 9.98 5.86
C LEU A 41 19.78 10.45 6.32
N ARG A 42 19.71 11.64 6.94
CA ARG A 42 18.47 12.17 7.52
C ARG A 42 17.25 12.22 6.57
N PRO A 43 17.39 12.59 5.29
CA PRO A 43 16.25 12.54 4.34
C PRO A 43 15.67 11.14 4.11
N TYR A 44 16.35 10.10 4.56
CA TYR A 44 15.96 8.70 4.36
C TYR A 44 15.51 8.02 5.66
N GLU A 45 15.34 8.75 6.75
CA GLU A 45 15.01 8.18 8.08
C GLU A 45 13.59 7.62 8.21
N CYS A 46 12.70 7.93 7.27
CA CYS A 46 11.31 7.43 7.21
C CYS A 46 10.86 7.22 5.76
N ASP A 47 9.74 6.56 5.58
CA ASP A 47 8.94 6.57 4.34
C ASP A 47 7.79 7.60 4.45
N GLY A 48 6.65 7.38 3.77
CA GLY A 48 5.47 8.25 3.87
C GLY A 48 4.80 8.22 5.24
N LEU A 49 5.02 7.16 6.02
CA LEU A 49 4.58 7.08 7.43
C LEU A 49 5.63 7.75 8.34
N SER A 50 5.52 9.06 8.49
CA SER A 50 6.50 9.87 9.24
C SER A 50 6.49 9.66 10.76
N ALA A 51 5.53 8.89 11.28
CA ALA A 51 5.44 8.52 12.70
C ALA A 51 6.64 7.67 13.16
N TYR A 52 7.20 6.85 12.27
CA TYR A 52 8.37 6.02 12.55
C TYR A 52 9.60 6.58 11.86
N ARG A 53 10.71 6.67 12.62
CA ARG A 53 11.98 7.19 12.10
C ARG A 53 13.14 6.34 12.58
N THR A 54 14.01 5.96 11.66
CA THR A 54 15.25 5.22 11.95
C THR A 54 16.31 5.65 10.94
N THR A 55 17.45 6.12 11.41
CA THR A 55 18.55 6.50 10.52
C THR A 55 19.28 5.25 10.02
N PRO A 56 19.42 5.04 8.69
CA PRO A 56 20.15 3.90 8.16
C PRO A 56 21.65 3.99 8.46
N MET A 57 22.36 2.86 8.48
CA MET A 57 23.80 2.84 8.57
C MET A 57 24.45 3.49 7.35
N LEU A 58 24.00 3.11 6.15
CA LEU A 58 24.43 3.61 4.85
C LEU A 58 23.22 3.70 3.91
N VAL A 59 23.28 4.62 2.93
CA VAL A 59 22.36 4.66 1.80
C VAL A 59 23.16 4.42 0.52
N ALA A 60 22.73 3.45 -0.30
CA ALA A 60 23.33 3.15 -1.59
C ALA A 60 22.37 3.50 -2.73
N LEU A 61 22.85 4.20 -3.77
CA LEU A 61 22.06 4.65 -4.92
C LEU A 61 22.61 4.05 -6.23
N PRO A 62 22.37 2.77 -6.49
CA PRO A 62 22.91 2.08 -7.65
C PRO A 62 22.28 2.58 -8.96
N ARG A 63 23.04 2.41 -10.07
CA ARG A 63 22.62 2.74 -11.44
C ARG A 63 22.51 1.50 -12.33
N HIS A 64 23.19 0.42 -11.94
CA HIS A 64 23.31 -0.80 -12.74
C HIS A 64 23.04 -2.04 -11.89
N VAL A 65 22.49 -3.08 -12.51
CA VAL A 65 22.18 -4.36 -11.85
C VAL A 65 23.40 -4.97 -11.17
N GLU A 66 24.59 -4.84 -11.79
CA GLU A 66 25.84 -5.36 -11.21
C GLU A 66 26.26 -4.66 -9.91
N GLU A 67 25.94 -3.39 -9.75
CA GLU A 67 26.16 -2.66 -8.49
C GLU A 67 25.25 -3.24 -7.39
N VAL A 68 23.96 -3.48 -7.70
CA VAL A 68 23.01 -4.11 -6.78
C VAL A 68 23.47 -5.51 -6.41
N ARG A 69 23.84 -6.31 -7.41
CA ARG A 69 24.34 -7.68 -7.22
C ARG A 69 25.55 -7.73 -6.29
N THR A 70 26.56 -6.91 -6.58
CA THR A 70 27.79 -6.87 -5.80
C THR A 70 27.53 -6.38 -4.36
N LEU A 71 26.67 -5.36 -4.19
CA LEU A 71 26.25 -4.88 -2.88
C LEU A 71 25.54 -5.98 -2.08
N LEU A 72 24.59 -6.69 -2.67
CA LEU A 72 23.88 -7.80 -2.01
C LEU A 72 24.84 -8.89 -1.56
N ARG A 73 25.76 -9.33 -2.42
CA ARG A 73 26.79 -10.32 -2.10
C ARG A 73 27.68 -9.87 -0.94
N LEU A 74 28.10 -8.60 -0.94
CA LEU A 74 28.91 -8.04 0.16
C LEU A 74 28.14 -7.97 1.46
N CYS A 75 26.88 -7.54 1.42
CA CYS A 75 26.02 -7.48 2.59
C CYS A 75 25.72 -8.90 3.12
N HIS A 76 25.38 -9.84 2.24
CA HIS A 76 25.14 -11.22 2.60
C HIS A 76 26.35 -11.88 3.26
N ALA A 77 27.55 -11.74 2.68
CA ALA A 77 28.79 -12.28 3.24
C ALA A 77 29.15 -11.71 4.62
N ARG A 78 28.71 -10.47 4.91
CA ARG A 78 28.95 -9.78 6.18
C ARG A 78 27.74 -9.81 7.12
N ARG A 79 26.67 -10.48 6.73
CA ARG A 79 25.39 -10.53 7.47
C ARG A 79 24.81 -9.14 7.78
N VAL A 80 24.88 -8.24 6.82
CA VAL A 80 24.32 -6.89 6.90
C VAL A 80 22.92 -6.89 6.30
N PRO A 81 21.88 -6.45 7.02
CA PRO A 81 20.54 -6.32 6.47
C PRO A 81 20.48 -5.28 5.34
N VAL A 82 19.61 -5.55 4.36
CA VAL A 82 19.34 -4.64 3.26
C VAL A 82 17.84 -4.33 3.20
N VAL A 83 17.51 -3.06 3.17
CA VAL A 83 16.14 -2.58 2.94
C VAL A 83 16.10 -1.96 1.56
N ALA A 84 15.34 -2.56 0.63
CA ALA A 84 15.08 -1.96 -0.68
C ALA A 84 14.06 -0.83 -0.55
N ARG A 85 14.31 0.30 -1.24
CA ARG A 85 13.44 1.48 -1.26
C ARG A 85 13.25 1.99 -2.68
N GLY A 86 12.00 2.20 -3.07
CA GLY A 86 11.65 2.94 -4.28
C GLY A 86 11.62 4.46 -4.01
N ALA A 87 10.46 5.07 -4.18
CA ALA A 87 10.26 6.50 -3.91
C ALA A 87 10.04 6.83 -2.42
N GLY A 88 9.74 5.84 -1.58
CA GLY A 88 9.46 6.03 -0.16
C GLY A 88 8.13 6.70 0.13
N THR A 89 7.14 6.52 -0.73
CA THR A 89 5.77 7.05 -0.57
C THR A 89 4.83 6.12 0.21
N GLY A 90 5.27 4.91 0.54
CA GLY A 90 4.49 3.93 1.31
C GLY A 90 4.11 4.43 2.69
N LEU A 91 2.94 4.00 3.20
CA LEU A 91 2.34 4.45 4.45
C LEU A 91 2.32 3.38 5.55
N SER A 92 3.06 2.29 5.38
CA SER A 92 3.10 1.17 6.34
C SER A 92 4.43 1.03 7.11
N GLY A 93 5.45 1.83 6.75
CA GLY A 93 6.81 1.65 7.26
C GLY A 93 7.54 0.48 6.58
N GLY A 94 7.06 0.02 5.41
CA GLY A 94 7.68 -1.05 4.62
C GLY A 94 9.10 -0.70 4.17
N ALA A 95 9.35 0.55 3.79
CA ALA A 95 10.65 1.07 3.40
C ALA A 95 11.42 1.78 4.54
N LEU A 96 10.96 1.66 5.80
CA LEU A 96 11.66 2.19 6.96
C LEU A 96 13.04 1.55 7.07
N PRO A 97 14.15 2.33 7.15
CA PRO A 97 15.49 1.76 7.22
C PRO A 97 15.78 1.07 8.56
N LEU A 98 16.90 0.38 8.60
CA LEU A 98 17.45 -0.24 9.82
C LEU A 98 18.75 0.46 10.23
N GLU A 99 18.92 0.70 11.51
CA GLU A 99 20.12 1.37 12.05
C GLU A 99 21.42 0.62 11.70
N LYS A 100 21.36 -0.71 11.70
CA LYS A 100 22.49 -1.60 11.36
C LYS A 100 22.43 -2.12 9.92
N GLY A 101 21.61 -1.50 9.04
CA GLY A 101 21.38 -1.96 7.69
C GLY A 101 21.78 -0.96 6.60
N VAL A 102 21.85 -1.45 5.37
CA VAL A 102 22.02 -0.64 4.17
C VAL A 102 20.63 -0.37 3.57
N LEU A 103 20.31 0.90 3.35
CA LEU A 103 19.14 1.29 2.56
C LEU A 103 19.54 1.35 1.08
N LEU A 104 18.97 0.45 0.29
CA LEU A 104 19.21 0.32 -1.13
C LEU A 104 18.13 1.08 -1.90
N VAL A 105 18.45 2.28 -2.39
CA VAL A 105 17.48 3.18 -3.05
C VAL A 105 17.53 2.99 -4.56
N MET A 106 16.45 2.40 -5.11
CA MET A 106 16.33 2.04 -6.52
C MET A 106 15.84 3.20 -7.43
N ALA A 107 15.77 4.43 -6.91
CA ALA A 107 15.22 5.58 -7.64
C ALA A 107 15.95 5.94 -8.94
N ARG A 108 17.21 5.51 -9.12
CA ARG A 108 17.98 5.73 -10.36
C ARG A 108 17.72 4.69 -11.45
N PHE A 109 17.06 3.59 -11.10
CA PHE A 109 16.54 2.61 -12.05
C PHE A 109 15.22 3.12 -12.64
N ASN A 110 15.25 4.18 -13.46
CA ASN A 110 14.07 4.93 -13.88
C ASN A 110 13.86 4.96 -15.40
N GLN A 111 14.39 3.98 -16.11
CA GLN A 111 14.25 3.89 -17.57
C GLN A 111 13.01 3.06 -17.94
N ILE A 112 12.24 3.55 -18.90
CA ILE A 112 11.26 2.77 -19.66
C ILE A 112 12.06 2.06 -20.75
N LEU A 113 12.16 0.72 -20.63
CA LEU A 113 13.03 -0.09 -21.48
C LEU A 113 12.36 -0.40 -22.81
N ASP A 114 11.05 -0.67 -22.78
CA ASP A 114 10.28 -1.00 -23.96
C ASP A 114 8.79 -0.74 -23.76
N ILE A 115 8.08 -0.39 -24.84
CA ILE A 115 6.61 -0.36 -24.93
C ILE A 115 6.25 -1.15 -26.18
N ASP A 116 5.59 -2.31 -26.00
CA ASP A 116 5.04 -3.10 -27.08
C ASP A 116 3.52 -2.89 -27.20
N PRO A 117 3.05 -2.08 -28.16
CA PRO A 117 1.62 -1.86 -28.35
C PRO A 117 0.88 -3.11 -28.86
N SER A 118 1.56 -4.03 -29.55
CA SER A 118 0.96 -5.23 -30.12
C SER A 118 0.68 -6.25 -29.02
N ALA A 119 1.62 -6.45 -28.12
CA ALA A 119 1.47 -7.30 -26.95
C ALA A 119 0.76 -6.57 -25.78
N ARG A 120 0.59 -5.22 -25.88
CA ARG A 120 0.04 -4.36 -24.82
C ARG A 120 0.77 -4.53 -23.51
N LEU A 121 2.08 -4.41 -23.55
CA LEU A 121 2.93 -4.47 -22.38
C LEU A 121 3.93 -3.32 -22.34
N ALA A 122 4.43 -3.03 -21.15
CA ALA A 122 5.58 -2.14 -20.94
C ALA A 122 6.59 -2.84 -20.05
N ARG A 123 7.86 -2.76 -20.44
CA ARG A 123 9.01 -3.24 -19.69
C ARG A 123 9.78 -2.04 -19.15
N VAL A 124 9.92 -1.98 -17.83
CA VAL A 124 10.41 -0.78 -17.13
C VAL A 124 11.30 -1.15 -15.96
N GLN A 125 12.17 -0.25 -15.57
CA GLN A 125 12.96 -0.37 -14.35
C GLN A 125 12.14 0.01 -13.11
N PRO A 126 12.46 -0.53 -11.91
CA PRO A 126 11.63 -0.40 -10.71
C PRO A 126 11.47 1.04 -10.17
N GLY A 127 12.38 1.95 -10.48
CA GLY A 127 12.31 3.36 -10.09
C GLY A 127 11.46 4.23 -11.02
N VAL A 128 10.91 3.68 -12.12
CA VAL A 128 10.00 4.42 -13.01
C VAL A 128 8.75 4.80 -12.22
N ARG A 129 8.32 6.07 -12.35
CA ARG A 129 7.08 6.54 -11.72
C ARG A 129 5.87 5.88 -12.35
N ASN A 130 4.91 5.51 -11.53
CA ASN A 130 3.68 4.86 -11.99
C ASN A 130 3.04 5.63 -13.17
N LEU A 131 2.75 6.91 -13.00
CA LEU A 131 2.13 7.75 -14.05
C LEU A 131 2.96 7.84 -15.32
N ALA A 132 4.29 7.77 -15.24
CA ALA A 132 5.17 7.87 -16.40
C ALA A 132 4.96 6.71 -17.39
N ILE A 133 4.57 5.54 -16.92
CA ILE A 133 4.23 4.38 -17.77
C ILE A 133 3.02 4.73 -18.65
N SER A 134 1.95 5.27 -18.05
CA SER A 134 0.75 5.70 -18.78
C SER A 134 1.05 6.84 -19.75
N GLN A 135 1.93 7.78 -19.36
CA GLN A 135 2.35 8.88 -20.24
C GLN A 135 3.12 8.37 -21.46
N ALA A 136 4.02 7.41 -21.27
CA ALA A 136 4.78 6.80 -22.38
C ALA A 136 3.91 5.92 -23.29
N ALA A 137 2.89 5.24 -22.73
CA ALA A 137 1.95 4.41 -23.49
C ALA A 137 0.87 5.22 -24.24
N ALA A 138 0.64 6.48 -23.83
CA ALA A 138 -0.41 7.35 -24.36
C ALA A 138 -0.41 7.54 -25.89
N PRO A 139 0.74 7.70 -26.58
CA PRO A 139 0.77 7.80 -28.04
C PRO A 139 0.21 6.59 -28.78
N HIS A 140 0.15 5.43 -28.09
CA HIS A 140 -0.41 4.19 -28.62
C HIS A 140 -1.88 3.95 -28.21
N GLY A 141 -2.53 4.93 -27.55
CA GLY A 141 -3.90 4.78 -27.04
C GLY A 141 -3.99 3.82 -25.84
N LEU A 142 -2.87 3.56 -25.16
CA LEU A 142 -2.75 2.65 -24.04
C LEU A 142 -2.48 3.39 -22.73
N TYR A 143 -2.69 2.70 -21.59
CA TYR A 143 -2.35 3.17 -20.26
C TYR A 143 -2.12 2.01 -19.29
N TYR A 144 -1.44 2.28 -18.19
CA TYR A 144 -1.30 1.39 -17.03
C TYR A 144 -2.41 1.70 -16.03
N ALA A 145 -3.23 0.70 -15.69
CA ALA A 145 -4.48 0.94 -14.98
C ALA A 145 -4.34 1.22 -13.47
N PRO A 146 -3.50 0.51 -12.67
CA PRO A 146 -3.37 0.82 -11.25
C PRO A 146 -2.87 2.23 -11.02
N ASP A 147 -3.64 3.04 -10.27
CA ASP A 147 -3.41 4.48 -10.12
C ASP A 147 -3.43 4.93 -8.66
N PRO A 148 -2.46 4.49 -7.83
CA PRO A 148 -2.39 4.94 -6.45
C PRO A 148 -2.38 6.46 -6.37
N SER A 149 -2.92 7.02 -5.28
CA SER A 149 -3.00 8.49 -5.10
C SER A 149 -1.64 9.18 -5.25
N SER A 150 -0.57 8.46 -4.96
CA SER A 150 0.82 8.91 -5.13
C SER A 150 1.42 8.66 -6.52
N GLN A 151 0.65 8.30 -7.55
CA GLN A 151 1.14 7.88 -8.89
C GLN A 151 2.12 8.84 -9.56
N ILE A 152 2.08 10.13 -9.23
CA ILE A 152 3.02 11.16 -9.74
C ILE A 152 4.42 11.02 -9.12
N ALA A 153 4.54 10.35 -7.98
CA ALA A 153 5.77 10.24 -7.19
C ALA A 153 6.19 8.78 -6.95
N CYS A 154 5.26 7.87 -6.68
CA CYS A 154 5.56 6.47 -6.37
C CYS A 154 6.24 5.76 -7.54
N SER A 155 7.06 4.75 -7.23
CA SER A 155 7.76 3.94 -8.22
C SER A 155 7.06 2.60 -8.45
N ILE A 156 7.17 2.07 -9.67
CA ILE A 156 6.54 0.78 -10.02
C ILE A 156 7.09 -0.38 -9.17
N GLY A 157 8.38 -0.39 -8.83
CA GLY A 157 8.95 -1.39 -7.94
C GLY A 157 8.37 -1.33 -6.53
N GLY A 158 8.06 -0.11 -6.03
CA GLY A 158 7.32 0.07 -4.78
C GLY A 158 5.88 -0.42 -4.90
N ASN A 159 5.20 -0.14 -6.03
CA ASN A 159 3.84 -0.65 -6.26
C ASN A 159 3.80 -2.19 -6.28
N VAL A 160 4.80 -2.85 -6.86
CA VAL A 160 4.92 -4.31 -6.81
C VAL A 160 5.18 -4.79 -5.39
N ALA A 161 6.10 -4.15 -4.66
CA ALA A 161 6.46 -4.56 -3.30
C ALA A 161 5.28 -4.48 -2.33
N GLU A 162 4.39 -3.49 -2.46
CA GLU A 162 3.22 -3.30 -1.60
C GLU A 162 1.93 -3.89 -2.19
N ASN A 163 1.93 -4.36 -3.43
CA ASN A 163 0.71 -4.66 -4.20
C ASN A 163 -0.24 -3.45 -4.25
N ALA A 164 0.29 -2.28 -4.58
CA ALA A 164 -0.43 -1.02 -4.53
C ALA A 164 -1.71 -1.04 -5.38
N GLY A 165 -2.71 -0.33 -4.90
CA GLY A 165 -4.02 -0.18 -5.52
C GLY A 165 -4.28 1.22 -6.06
N GLY A 166 -5.47 1.74 -5.80
CA GLY A 166 -5.93 3.06 -6.22
C GLY A 166 -7.43 3.08 -6.56
N VAL A 167 -7.87 4.21 -7.09
CA VAL A 167 -9.29 4.50 -7.39
C VAL A 167 -9.94 3.48 -8.33
N HIS A 168 -9.18 3.00 -9.31
CA HIS A 168 -9.71 2.16 -10.39
C HIS A 168 -9.58 0.65 -10.16
N CYS A 169 -9.15 0.23 -8.97
CA CYS A 169 -8.91 -1.18 -8.64
C CYS A 169 -10.18 -2.04 -8.65
N LEU A 170 -11.34 -1.46 -8.33
CA LEU A 170 -12.62 -2.18 -8.43
C LEU A 170 -12.82 -2.83 -9.80
N LYS A 171 -12.52 -2.11 -10.88
CA LYS A 171 -12.73 -2.58 -12.26
C LYS A 171 -11.49 -3.23 -12.86
N TYR A 172 -10.33 -2.69 -12.59
CA TYR A 172 -9.10 -3.05 -13.29
C TYR A 172 -8.11 -3.85 -12.44
N GLY A 173 -8.40 -4.01 -11.15
CA GLY A 173 -7.59 -4.78 -10.21
C GLY A 173 -6.36 -4.02 -9.69
N LEU A 174 -5.73 -4.61 -8.69
CA LEU A 174 -4.51 -4.15 -8.05
C LEU A 174 -3.28 -4.38 -8.95
N THR A 175 -2.11 -4.01 -8.48
CA THR A 175 -0.83 -4.21 -9.17
C THR A 175 -0.64 -5.68 -9.58
N VAL A 176 -0.94 -6.66 -8.71
CA VAL A 176 -0.79 -8.10 -9.01
C VAL A 176 -1.57 -8.55 -10.24
N HIS A 177 -2.75 -7.98 -10.50
CA HIS A 177 -3.58 -8.33 -11.67
C HIS A 177 -3.08 -7.69 -12.98
N ASN A 178 -2.17 -6.72 -12.88
CA ASN A 178 -1.62 -5.95 -13.99
C ASN A 178 -0.12 -6.21 -14.21
N LEU A 179 0.43 -7.18 -13.49
CA LEU A 179 1.80 -7.65 -13.61
C LEU A 179 1.87 -8.86 -14.55
N LEU A 180 2.93 -8.95 -15.35
CA LEU A 180 3.23 -10.11 -16.19
C LEU A 180 4.52 -10.79 -15.72
N LYS A 181 5.57 -9.99 -15.40
CA LYS A 181 6.88 -10.54 -15.07
C LYS A 181 7.68 -9.57 -14.22
N VAL A 182 8.52 -10.08 -13.33
CA VAL A 182 9.54 -9.30 -12.64
C VAL A 182 10.89 -10.02 -12.74
N GLU A 183 11.95 -9.23 -12.93
CA GLU A 183 13.33 -9.68 -12.74
C GLU A 183 13.77 -9.21 -11.34
N ILE A 184 14.33 -10.14 -10.57
CA ILE A 184 14.79 -9.87 -9.21
C ILE A 184 16.22 -10.37 -9.00
N LEU A 185 16.85 -9.86 -7.94
CA LEU A 185 18.04 -10.44 -7.34
C LEU A 185 17.68 -11.03 -5.98
N THR A 186 18.13 -12.25 -5.71
CA THR A 186 18.02 -12.89 -4.38
C THR A 186 18.94 -12.19 -3.36
N VAL A 187 18.85 -12.57 -2.10
CA VAL A 187 19.73 -12.04 -1.04
C VAL A 187 21.22 -12.32 -1.32
N GLU A 188 21.53 -13.41 -2.04
CA GLU A 188 22.86 -13.76 -2.50
C GLU A 188 23.30 -13.02 -3.78
N GLY A 189 22.43 -12.20 -4.36
CA GLY A 189 22.69 -11.49 -5.60
C GLY A 189 22.53 -12.36 -6.85
N GLU A 190 21.82 -13.48 -6.76
CA GLU A 190 21.55 -14.34 -7.93
C GLU A 190 20.28 -13.85 -8.67
N PRO A 191 20.28 -13.82 -10.00
CA PRO A 191 19.12 -13.40 -10.77
C PRO A 191 18.03 -14.46 -10.77
N MET A 192 16.78 -14.03 -10.69
CA MET A 192 15.60 -14.88 -10.82
C MET A 192 14.52 -14.13 -11.59
N THR A 193 13.86 -14.84 -12.52
CA THR A 193 12.71 -14.35 -13.27
C THR A 193 11.44 -14.97 -12.71
N LEU A 194 10.44 -14.16 -12.38
CA LEU A 194 9.12 -14.58 -11.91
C LEU A 194 8.06 -14.10 -12.92
N GLY A 195 7.21 -15.03 -13.36
CA GLY A 195 6.22 -14.76 -14.42
C GLY A 195 6.80 -14.91 -15.83
N SER A 196 6.06 -14.45 -16.83
CA SER A 196 6.41 -14.52 -18.24
C SER A 196 5.77 -13.36 -19.03
N ASP A 197 6.00 -13.28 -20.33
CA ASP A 197 5.33 -12.30 -21.19
C ASP A 197 3.88 -12.71 -21.54
N THR A 198 3.35 -13.77 -20.91
CA THR A 198 1.98 -14.26 -21.04
C THR A 198 1.26 -14.20 -19.69
N LEU A 199 -0.08 -14.38 -19.71
CA LEU A 199 -0.88 -14.35 -18.50
C LEU A 199 -0.82 -15.65 -17.67
N ASP A 200 -0.20 -16.69 -18.19
CA ASP A 200 -0.16 -18.01 -17.55
C ASP A 200 1.12 -18.22 -16.74
N SER A 201 0.96 -18.71 -15.51
CA SER A 201 2.07 -19.13 -14.64
C SER A 201 2.01 -20.64 -14.46
N PRO A 202 2.96 -21.43 -15.05
CA PRO A 202 3.02 -22.87 -14.82
C PRO A 202 3.49 -23.18 -13.40
N GLY A 203 2.84 -24.12 -12.73
CA GLY A 203 3.12 -24.48 -11.34
C GLY A 203 2.52 -23.51 -10.34
N PHE A 204 3.24 -23.22 -9.26
CA PHE A 204 2.82 -22.20 -8.30
C PHE A 204 3.04 -20.80 -8.88
N ASP A 205 2.07 -19.92 -8.66
CA ASP A 205 2.18 -18.52 -9.07
C ASP A 205 3.14 -17.75 -8.14
N LEU A 206 4.43 -17.85 -8.45
CA LEU A 206 5.47 -17.16 -7.70
C LEU A 206 5.45 -15.65 -7.93
N LEU A 207 4.88 -15.16 -9.04
CA LEU A 207 4.73 -13.74 -9.30
C LEU A 207 3.71 -13.11 -8.34
N ALA A 208 2.55 -13.76 -8.17
CA ALA A 208 1.56 -13.31 -7.20
C ALA A 208 2.09 -13.42 -5.76
N LEU A 209 2.81 -14.52 -5.42
CA LEU A 209 3.44 -14.69 -4.12
C LEU A 209 4.47 -13.59 -3.80
N PHE A 210 5.24 -13.17 -4.80
CA PHE A 210 6.27 -12.14 -4.66
C PHE A 210 5.67 -10.74 -4.55
N THR A 211 4.54 -10.49 -5.22
CA THR A 211 3.84 -9.21 -5.21
C THR A 211 3.25 -8.96 -3.83
N GLY A 212 3.52 -7.79 -3.24
CA GLY A 212 3.14 -7.48 -1.85
C GLY A 212 4.08 -8.05 -0.78
N SER A 213 5.26 -8.54 -1.17
CA SER A 213 6.26 -9.08 -0.22
C SER A 213 7.12 -8.02 0.47
N GLU A 214 6.89 -6.74 0.21
CA GLU A 214 7.56 -5.61 0.87
C GLU A 214 9.09 -5.69 0.85
N GLY A 215 9.67 -6.22 -0.26
CA GLY A 215 11.11 -6.38 -0.40
C GLY A 215 11.73 -7.49 0.46
N MET A 216 10.93 -8.36 1.07
CA MET A 216 11.43 -9.46 1.90
C MET A 216 11.91 -10.67 1.11
N LEU A 217 11.45 -10.85 -0.13
CA LEU A 217 11.73 -12.04 -0.93
C LEU A 217 12.77 -11.80 -2.04
N GLY A 218 13.13 -10.56 -2.31
CA GLY A 218 14.11 -10.21 -3.34
C GLY A 218 14.14 -8.72 -3.63
N VAL A 219 15.12 -8.29 -4.43
CA VAL A 219 15.26 -6.91 -4.90
C VAL A 219 14.88 -6.83 -6.37
N ILE A 220 13.86 -6.05 -6.70
CA ILE A 220 13.34 -5.89 -8.07
C ILE A 220 14.32 -5.08 -8.91
N THR A 221 14.65 -5.57 -10.10
CA THR A 221 15.52 -4.89 -11.06
C THR A 221 14.81 -4.51 -12.36
N GLU A 222 13.72 -5.23 -12.72
CA GLU A 222 12.91 -4.94 -13.89
C GLU A 222 11.47 -5.41 -13.65
N VAL A 223 10.50 -4.71 -14.26
CA VAL A 223 9.07 -4.99 -14.15
C VAL A 223 8.45 -4.97 -15.54
N THR A 224 7.68 -6.00 -15.90
CA THR A 224 6.84 -6.03 -17.09
C THR A 224 5.38 -5.94 -16.67
N VAL A 225 4.70 -4.89 -17.12
CA VAL A 225 3.28 -4.63 -16.80
C VAL A 225 2.40 -4.76 -18.02
N LYS A 226 1.14 -5.12 -17.79
CA LYS A 226 0.07 -5.13 -18.79
C LYS A 226 -0.43 -3.69 -19.03
N LEU A 227 -0.65 -3.34 -20.28
CA LEU A 227 -1.28 -2.08 -20.69
C LEU A 227 -2.71 -2.34 -21.18
N LEU A 228 -3.61 -1.43 -20.85
CA LEU A 228 -5.00 -1.46 -21.29
C LEU A 228 -5.27 -0.38 -22.33
N PRO A 229 -6.21 -0.59 -23.28
CA PRO A 229 -6.72 0.46 -24.14
C PRO A 229 -7.40 1.54 -23.31
N ARG A 230 -7.19 2.80 -23.64
CA ARG A 230 -7.91 3.91 -23.00
C ARG A 230 -9.41 3.77 -23.27
N PRO A 231 -10.27 3.98 -22.26
CA PRO A 231 -11.72 4.01 -22.47
C PRO A 231 -12.10 5.16 -23.42
N GLN A 232 -13.16 4.94 -24.21
CA GLN A 232 -13.66 5.96 -25.15
C GLN A 232 -14.17 7.19 -24.43
N VAL A 233 -14.91 6.97 -23.33
CA VAL A 233 -15.46 8.02 -22.47
C VAL A 233 -15.34 7.63 -20.99
N ALA A 234 -15.33 8.66 -20.14
CA ALA A 234 -15.49 8.53 -18.69
C ALA A 234 -16.49 9.60 -18.22
N LYS A 235 -17.44 9.21 -17.38
CA LYS A 235 -18.46 10.07 -16.78
C LYS A 235 -18.41 9.91 -15.26
N VAL A 236 -18.62 11.00 -14.53
CA VAL A 236 -18.67 11.00 -13.07
C VAL A 236 -20.01 11.50 -12.58
N LEU A 237 -20.60 10.73 -11.67
CA LEU A 237 -21.75 11.15 -10.88
C LEU A 237 -21.28 11.45 -9.47
N LEU A 238 -21.76 12.57 -8.91
CA LEU A 238 -21.67 12.91 -7.49
C LEU A 238 -23.03 12.68 -6.89
N ALA A 239 -23.10 11.92 -5.80
CA ALA A 239 -24.33 11.76 -5.01
C ALA A 239 -24.09 12.20 -3.57
N ALA A 240 -25.01 12.99 -3.02
CA ALA A 240 -24.99 13.43 -1.63
C ALA A 240 -26.03 12.67 -0.81
N PHE A 241 -25.69 12.43 0.46
CA PHE A 241 -26.53 11.70 1.40
C PHE A 241 -26.59 12.43 2.74
N ASP A 242 -27.76 12.34 3.42
CA ASP A 242 -27.98 12.80 4.77
C ASP A 242 -27.58 11.79 5.84
N SER A 243 -26.98 10.66 5.45
CA SER A 243 -26.51 9.57 6.30
C SER A 243 -25.37 8.81 5.64
N VAL A 244 -24.33 8.53 6.42
CA VAL A 244 -23.17 7.71 6.01
C VAL A 244 -23.63 6.27 5.70
N GLU A 245 -24.62 5.75 6.45
CA GLU A 245 -25.18 4.42 6.24
C GLU A 245 -25.93 4.29 4.92
N LYS A 246 -26.67 5.35 4.50
CA LYS A 246 -27.33 5.37 3.18
C LYS A 246 -26.29 5.35 2.05
N ALA A 247 -25.23 6.14 2.15
CA ALA A 247 -24.15 6.14 1.19
C ALA A 247 -23.47 4.76 1.08
N GLY A 248 -23.15 4.14 2.23
CA GLY A 248 -22.58 2.79 2.27
C GLY A 248 -23.51 1.71 1.67
N ARG A 249 -24.84 1.85 1.85
CA ARG A 249 -25.81 0.96 1.21
C ARG A 249 -25.85 1.16 -0.30
N ALA A 250 -25.84 2.41 -0.77
CA ALA A 250 -25.83 2.74 -2.18
C ALA A 250 -24.65 2.09 -2.93
N VAL A 251 -23.47 2.01 -2.29
CA VAL A 251 -22.31 1.29 -2.82
C VAL A 251 -22.64 -0.19 -3.08
N ALA A 252 -23.21 -0.87 -2.09
CA ALA A 252 -23.59 -2.28 -2.22
C ALA A 252 -24.69 -2.48 -3.30
N ASP A 253 -25.66 -1.57 -3.36
CA ASP A 253 -26.79 -1.64 -4.29
C ASP A 253 -26.33 -1.43 -5.77
N ILE A 254 -25.37 -0.54 -6.04
CA ILE A 254 -24.77 -0.36 -7.37
C ILE A 254 -24.14 -1.67 -7.85
N ILE A 255 -23.34 -2.30 -7.00
CA ILE A 255 -22.68 -3.56 -7.35
C ILE A 255 -23.70 -4.70 -7.49
N ALA A 256 -24.70 -4.77 -6.62
CA ALA A 256 -25.80 -5.76 -6.71
C ALA A 256 -26.63 -5.60 -7.99
N ALA A 257 -26.74 -4.39 -8.54
CA ALA A 257 -27.35 -4.12 -9.83
C ALA A 257 -26.52 -4.61 -11.04
N GLY A 258 -25.36 -5.22 -10.80
CA GLY A 258 -24.45 -5.73 -11.84
C GLY A 258 -23.63 -4.63 -12.52
N ILE A 259 -23.53 -3.45 -11.92
CA ILE A 259 -22.73 -2.33 -12.46
C ILE A 259 -21.38 -2.35 -11.76
N ILE A 260 -20.29 -2.31 -12.56
CA ILE A 260 -18.91 -2.22 -12.05
C ILE A 260 -18.34 -0.88 -12.50
N PRO A 261 -18.41 0.17 -11.66
CA PRO A 261 -17.80 1.47 -11.94
C PRO A 261 -16.29 1.38 -12.14
N GLY A 262 -15.74 2.28 -12.95
CA GLY A 262 -14.30 2.51 -13.03
C GLY A 262 -13.74 2.91 -11.67
N GLY A 263 -14.43 3.82 -10.96
CA GLY A 263 -14.12 4.19 -9.59
C GLY A 263 -15.39 4.47 -8.79
N LEU A 264 -15.41 4.12 -7.51
CA LEU A 264 -16.51 4.39 -6.60
C LEU A 264 -15.96 4.79 -5.23
N GLU A 265 -15.93 6.09 -4.98
CA GLU A 265 -15.26 6.73 -3.86
C GLU A 265 -16.25 7.34 -2.88
N MET A 266 -15.93 7.29 -1.60
CA MET A 266 -16.76 7.86 -0.54
C MET A 266 -15.96 8.83 0.33
N MET A 267 -16.61 9.92 0.76
CA MET A 267 -16.10 10.83 1.78
C MET A 267 -17.21 11.18 2.77
N ASP A 268 -16.87 11.29 4.08
CA ASP A 268 -17.76 11.80 5.11
C ASP A 268 -17.75 13.33 5.19
N ASN A 269 -18.63 13.90 6.01
CA ASN A 269 -18.78 15.34 6.15
C ASN A 269 -17.47 16.06 6.54
N LEU A 270 -16.66 15.47 7.42
CA LEU A 270 -15.40 16.09 7.85
C LEU A 270 -14.41 16.19 6.69
N ALA A 271 -14.30 15.13 5.89
CA ALA A 271 -13.46 15.10 4.70
C ALA A 271 -14.00 16.01 3.57
N ILE A 272 -15.34 16.06 3.38
CA ILE A 272 -16.00 16.93 2.41
C ILE A 272 -15.66 18.39 2.69
N ARG A 273 -15.85 18.85 3.93
CA ARG A 273 -15.56 20.24 4.33
C ARG A 273 -14.07 20.56 4.17
N ALA A 274 -13.19 19.67 4.59
CA ALA A 274 -11.75 19.87 4.43
C ALA A 274 -11.37 20.03 2.95
N ALA A 275 -11.87 19.15 2.07
CA ALA A 275 -11.60 19.21 0.64
C ALA A 275 -12.19 20.48 -0.01
N GLU A 276 -13.42 20.88 0.36
CA GLU A 276 -14.05 22.06 -0.20
C GLU A 276 -13.33 23.35 0.21
N ASP A 277 -12.94 23.47 1.49
CA ASP A 277 -12.14 24.59 1.99
C ASP A 277 -10.75 24.68 1.35
N PHE A 278 -10.23 23.56 0.85
CA PHE A 278 -8.88 23.48 0.28
C PHE A 278 -8.86 23.82 -1.22
N ILE A 279 -9.79 23.28 -2.01
CA ILE A 279 -9.74 23.39 -3.48
C ILE A 279 -11.05 23.82 -4.15
N HIS A 280 -12.14 24.03 -3.43
CA HIS A 280 -13.44 24.43 -3.96
C HIS A 280 -13.94 23.52 -5.09
N ALA A 281 -14.05 22.22 -4.78
CA ALA A 281 -14.48 21.18 -5.73
C ALA A 281 -15.96 21.30 -6.14
N GLY A 282 -16.76 22.08 -5.39
CA GLY A 282 -18.20 22.21 -5.56
C GLY A 282 -18.98 21.11 -4.88
N TYR A 283 -18.45 20.58 -3.77
CA TYR A 283 -19.10 19.55 -2.96
C TYR A 283 -20.19 20.15 -2.05
N PRO A 284 -21.30 19.43 -1.80
CA PRO A 284 -22.32 19.84 -0.88
C PRO A 284 -21.84 19.71 0.59
N VAL A 285 -21.45 20.81 1.22
CA VAL A 285 -20.85 20.83 2.57
C VAL A 285 -21.81 20.43 3.69
N ASP A 286 -23.12 20.42 3.41
CA ASP A 286 -24.17 20.02 4.36
C ASP A 286 -24.48 18.50 4.28
N ALA A 287 -23.88 17.79 3.32
CA ALA A 287 -24.06 16.34 3.21
C ALA A 287 -23.29 15.62 4.32
N GLU A 288 -23.88 14.56 4.90
CA GLU A 288 -23.21 13.67 5.85
C GLU A 288 -22.19 12.77 5.12
N ALA A 289 -22.46 12.44 3.85
CA ALA A 289 -21.51 11.72 2.98
C ALA A 289 -21.75 12.07 1.53
N ILE A 290 -20.70 11.95 0.70
CA ILE A 290 -20.81 11.93 -0.76
C ILE A 290 -20.21 10.65 -1.34
N LEU A 291 -20.77 10.24 -2.49
CA LEU A 291 -20.19 9.24 -3.39
C LEU A 291 -19.79 9.92 -4.70
N LEU A 292 -18.60 9.57 -5.19
CA LEU A 292 -18.17 9.82 -6.56
C LEU A 292 -18.16 8.48 -7.30
N CYS A 293 -18.98 8.34 -8.33
CA CYS A 293 -19.07 7.16 -9.16
C CYS A 293 -18.60 7.50 -10.58
N GLU A 294 -17.46 6.94 -10.98
CA GLU A 294 -16.96 7.06 -12.35
C GLU A 294 -17.35 5.82 -13.16
N LEU A 295 -17.96 6.05 -14.30
CA LEU A 295 -18.31 5.04 -15.29
C LEU A 295 -17.49 5.31 -16.55
N ASP A 296 -16.77 4.31 -17.02
CA ASP A 296 -15.85 4.41 -18.15
C ASP A 296 -15.96 3.21 -19.09
N GLY A 297 -15.72 3.42 -20.37
CA GLY A 297 -15.81 2.36 -21.38
C GLY A 297 -16.29 2.85 -22.74
N VAL A 298 -17.14 2.03 -23.38
CA VAL A 298 -17.82 2.36 -24.64
C VAL A 298 -18.94 3.36 -24.37
N GLU A 299 -19.10 4.37 -25.21
CA GLU A 299 -20.01 5.51 -24.97
C GLU A 299 -21.46 5.08 -24.70
N ALA A 300 -21.99 4.13 -25.50
CA ALA A 300 -23.36 3.65 -25.35
C ALA A 300 -23.60 2.94 -23.99
N ASP A 301 -22.64 2.12 -23.56
CA ASP A 301 -22.73 1.38 -22.29
C ASP A 301 -22.61 2.35 -21.10
N VAL A 302 -21.67 3.30 -21.17
CA VAL A 302 -21.49 4.32 -20.13
C VAL A 302 -22.74 5.19 -19.97
N HIS A 303 -23.43 5.54 -21.06
CA HIS A 303 -24.68 6.31 -21.00
C HIS A 303 -25.79 5.53 -20.28
N ALA A 304 -26.01 4.29 -20.68
CA ALA A 304 -27.01 3.42 -20.05
C ALA A 304 -26.69 3.17 -18.55
N ASP A 305 -25.43 2.95 -18.21
CA ASP A 305 -25.03 2.73 -16.82
C ASP A 305 -25.14 4.01 -15.97
N CYS A 306 -24.93 5.22 -16.54
CA CYS A 306 -25.20 6.49 -15.83
C CYS A 306 -26.67 6.62 -15.43
N GLU A 307 -27.61 6.25 -16.30
CA GLU A 307 -29.05 6.27 -15.98
C GLU A 307 -29.35 5.27 -14.86
N ARG A 308 -28.90 4.03 -14.99
CA ARG A 308 -29.10 2.97 -13.98
C ARG A 308 -28.49 3.34 -12.61
N VAL A 309 -27.26 3.88 -12.57
CA VAL A 309 -26.62 4.33 -11.34
C VAL A 309 -27.41 5.48 -10.71
N SER A 310 -27.90 6.45 -11.52
CA SER A 310 -28.72 7.55 -10.99
C SER A 310 -30.02 7.05 -10.36
N GLU A 311 -30.67 6.03 -10.92
CA GLU A 311 -31.85 5.39 -10.35
C GLU A 311 -31.52 4.70 -9.03
N VAL A 312 -30.45 3.89 -8.99
CA VAL A 312 -30.01 3.19 -7.78
C VAL A 312 -29.68 4.18 -6.65
N LEU A 313 -28.92 5.25 -6.93
CA LEU A 313 -28.57 6.29 -5.97
C LEU A 313 -29.82 7.00 -5.42
N THR A 314 -30.79 7.30 -6.28
CA THR A 314 -32.06 7.92 -5.88
C THR A 314 -32.88 6.98 -4.98
N LEU A 315 -32.98 5.69 -5.33
CA LEU A 315 -33.68 4.68 -4.52
C LEU A 315 -32.99 4.44 -3.18
N ALA A 316 -31.66 4.54 -3.12
CA ALA A 316 -30.90 4.45 -1.88
C ALA A 316 -31.06 5.68 -0.97
N GLY A 317 -31.75 6.73 -1.41
CA GLY A 317 -32.08 7.92 -0.65
C GLY A 317 -31.02 9.01 -0.75
N ALA A 318 -30.36 9.15 -1.90
CA ALA A 318 -29.53 10.32 -2.19
C ALA A 318 -30.37 11.60 -2.15
N THR A 319 -29.85 12.63 -1.48
CA THR A 319 -30.49 13.96 -1.41
C THR A 319 -30.21 14.80 -2.66
N GLU A 320 -29.12 14.50 -3.34
CA GLU A 320 -28.72 15.07 -4.63
C GLU A 320 -28.00 14.01 -5.46
N VAL A 321 -28.28 13.95 -6.76
CA VAL A 321 -27.49 13.19 -7.75
C VAL A 321 -27.16 14.12 -8.89
N ARG A 322 -25.88 14.35 -9.15
CA ARG A 322 -25.38 15.28 -10.16
C ARG A 322 -24.33 14.62 -11.04
N GLN A 323 -24.58 14.53 -12.35
CA GLN A 323 -23.56 14.17 -13.31
C GLN A 323 -22.71 15.38 -13.66
N ALA A 324 -21.37 15.20 -13.73
CA ALA A 324 -20.47 16.25 -14.20
C ALA A 324 -20.88 16.70 -15.62
N LYS A 325 -21.12 18.00 -15.78
CA LYS A 325 -21.63 18.60 -17.02
C LYS A 325 -20.59 18.64 -18.14
N ASP A 326 -19.31 18.68 -17.77
CA ASP A 326 -18.17 18.77 -18.67
C ASP A 326 -16.92 18.16 -18.04
N GLU A 327 -15.85 18.05 -18.82
CA GLU A 327 -14.56 17.52 -18.37
C GLU A 327 -13.95 18.37 -17.25
N ALA A 328 -14.14 19.68 -17.26
CA ALA A 328 -13.62 20.57 -16.22
C ALA A 328 -14.27 20.29 -14.87
N GLU A 329 -15.58 20.02 -14.83
CA GLU A 329 -16.27 19.65 -13.60
C GLU A 329 -15.89 18.24 -13.14
N ARG A 330 -15.74 17.27 -14.06
CA ARG A 330 -15.22 15.94 -13.75
C ARG A 330 -13.85 16.01 -13.07
N VAL A 331 -12.94 16.77 -13.64
CA VAL A 331 -11.60 16.98 -13.08
C VAL A 331 -11.65 17.63 -11.70
N ARG A 332 -12.56 18.61 -11.49
CA ARG A 332 -12.73 19.25 -10.17
C ARG A 332 -13.23 18.27 -9.11
N PHE A 333 -14.22 17.41 -9.43
CA PHE A 333 -14.69 16.39 -8.50
C PHE A 333 -13.54 15.46 -8.08
N TRP A 334 -12.77 14.97 -9.04
CA TRP A 334 -11.61 14.14 -8.74
C TRP A 334 -10.50 14.89 -8.00
N ALA A 335 -10.31 16.18 -8.30
CA ALA A 335 -9.34 16.99 -7.58
C ALA A 335 -9.71 17.09 -6.08
N GLY A 336 -11.00 17.24 -5.73
CA GLY A 336 -11.48 17.20 -4.35
C GLY A 336 -11.09 15.90 -3.64
N ARG A 337 -11.38 14.77 -4.26
CA ARG A 337 -11.07 13.45 -3.69
C ARG A 337 -9.56 13.20 -3.57
N LYS A 338 -8.79 13.53 -4.61
CA LYS A 338 -7.34 13.34 -4.62
C LYS A 338 -6.59 14.23 -3.62
N ASN A 339 -7.15 15.39 -3.30
CA ASN A 339 -6.57 16.33 -2.33
C ASN A 339 -7.18 16.19 -0.91
N ALA A 340 -8.02 15.19 -0.66
CA ALA A 340 -8.63 14.99 0.66
C ALA A 340 -7.57 14.78 1.76
N PHE A 341 -6.52 14.01 1.50
CA PHE A 341 -5.41 13.79 2.45
C PHE A 341 -4.69 15.09 2.84
N PRO A 342 -4.11 15.87 1.92
CA PRO A 342 -3.50 17.15 2.28
C PRO A 342 -4.52 18.18 2.84
N ALA A 343 -5.79 18.11 2.43
CA ALA A 343 -6.85 18.96 2.97
C ALA A 343 -7.12 18.68 4.45
N VAL A 344 -7.19 17.40 4.82
CA VAL A 344 -7.37 16.95 6.22
C VAL A 344 -6.20 17.36 7.11
N GLY A 345 -4.98 17.44 6.56
CA GLY A 345 -3.80 17.98 7.25
C GLY A 345 -3.93 19.44 7.71
N ARG A 346 -4.96 20.18 7.26
CA ARG A 346 -5.30 21.53 7.80
C ARG A 346 -6.18 21.48 9.04
N LEU A 347 -6.79 20.33 9.33
CA LEU A 347 -7.66 20.13 10.49
C LEU A 347 -6.90 19.70 11.74
N SER A 348 -5.73 19.09 11.54
CA SER A 348 -4.84 18.62 12.60
C SER A 348 -3.40 18.63 12.10
N PRO A 349 -2.39 18.86 12.98
CA PRO A 349 -0.97 18.81 12.59
C PRO A 349 -0.56 17.47 11.97
N ASP A 350 -1.12 16.38 12.48
CA ASP A 350 -0.82 15.02 12.06
C ASP A 350 -2.12 14.23 11.81
N TYR A 351 -2.02 13.18 10.99
CA TYR A 351 -3.03 12.16 10.84
C TYR A 351 -2.41 10.78 10.65
N TYR A 352 -3.11 9.77 11.14
CA TYR A 352 -2.72 8.37 11.00
C TYR A 352 -3.71 7.67 10.07
N CYS A 353 -3.26 7.22 8.92
CA CYS A 353 -4.10 6.67 7.87
C CYS A 353 -4.15 5.14 7.99
N MET A 354 -5.33 4.59 8.26
CA MET A 354 -5.56 3.15 8.22
C MET A 354 -5.88 2.68 6.79
N ASP A 355 -5.81 1.34 6.57
CA ASP A 355 -5.93 0.74 5.25
C ASP A 355 -6.57 -0.65 5.32
N GLY A 356 -7.57 -0.82 6.16
CA GLY A 356 -8.31 -2.08 6.26
C GLY A 356 -9.28 -2.26 5.09
N THR A 357 -9.48 -3.51 4.67
CA THR A 357 -10.50 -3.84 3.66
C THR A 357 -11.64 -4.62 4.29
N ILE A 358 -12.86 -4.38 3.84
CA ILE A 358 -14.08 -5.05 4.35
C ILE A 358 -15.00 -5.49 3.22
N PRO A 359 -15.84 -6.52 3.44
CA PRO A 359 -16.96 -6.79 2.53
C PRO A 359 -17.87 -5.56 2.44
N ARG A 360 -18.20 -5.10 1.24
CA ARG A 360 -18.98 -3.87 1.00
C ARG A 360 -20.29 -3.78 1.77
N ARG A 361 -20.98 -4.91 1.97
CA ARG A 361 -22.23 -4.98 2.76
C ARG A 361 -22.04 -4.56 4.22
N GLU A 362 -20.82 -4.66 4.75
CA GLU A 362 -20.50 -4.32 6.14
C GLU A 362 -20.19 -2.82 6.32
N LEU A 363 -20.03 -2.06 5.21
CA LEU A 363 -19.70 -0.64 5.23
C LEU A 363 -20.56 0.18 6.22
N PRO A 364 -21.92 0.09 6.22
CA PRO A 364 -22.75 0.87 7.13
C PRO A 364 -22.48 0.56 8.61
N GLY A 365 -22.27 -0.71 8.93
CA GLY A 365 -21.99 -1.17 10.29
C GLY A 365 -20.63 -0.74 10.79
N VAL A 366 -19.61 -0.91 9.95
CA VAL A 366 -18.22 -0.56 10.27
C VAL A 366 -18.06 0.96 10.45
N LEU A 367 -18.68 1.78 9.60
CA LEU A 367 -18.63 3.24 9.74
C LEU A 367 -19.24 3.74 11.05
N ARG A 368 -20.35 3.11 11.49
CA ARG A 368 -20.93 3.38 12.80
C ARG A 368 -19.95 3.03 13.92
N SER A 369 -19.35 1.84 13.87
CA SER A 369 -18.38 1.41 14.88
C SER A 369 -17.12 2.27 14.89
N ILE A 370 -16.64 2.76 13.74
CA ILE A 370 -15.53 3.73 13.69
C ILE A 370 -15.90 5.03 14.41
N ARG A 371 -17.14 5.52 14.27
CA ARG A 371 -17.64 6.70 14.99
C ARG A 371 -17.64 6.46 16.49
N GLU A 372 -18.17 5.33 16.94
CA GLU A 372 -18.19 4.93 18.38
C GLU A 372 -16.77 4.83 18.93
N LEU A 373 -15.84 4.20 18.21
CA LEU A 373 -14.42 4.13 18.58
C LEU A 373 -13.78 5.53 18.63
N SER A 374 -14.04 6.39 17.66
CA SER A 374 -13.57 7.78 17.62
C SER A 374 -13.98 8.53 18.88
N GLU A 375 -15.24 8.42 19.31
CA GLU A 375 -15.76 9.02 20.55
C GLU A 375 -15.07 8.41 21.79
N GLN A 376 -14.91 7.10 21.83
CA GLN A 376 -14.27 6.39 22.94
C GLN A 376 -12.81 6.81 23.14
N TYR A 377 -12.05 6.97 22.05
CA TYR A 377 -10.64 7.37 22.10
C TYR A 377 -10.44 8.88 22.15
N GLY A 378 -11.50 9.67 21.94
CA GLY A 378 -11.45 11.14 21.94
C GLY A 378 -10.60 11.71 20.81
N LEU A 379 -10.53 11.02 19.66
CA LEU A 379 -9.82 11.44 18.46
C LEU A 379 -10.79 11.51 17.29
N ARG A 380 -10.75 12.59 16.51
CA ARG A 380 -11.57 12.73 15.31
C ARG A 380 -11.07 11.83 14.20
N VAL A 381 -12.00 11.26 13.42
CA VAL A 381 -11.68 10.44 12.24
C VAL A 381 -12.39 11.03 11.03
N ALA A 382 -11.63 11.32 9.97
CA ALA A 382 -12.17 11.69 8.67
C ALA A 382 -12.11 10.46 7.76
N ASN A 383 -13.23 10.10 7.13
CA ASN A 383 -13.32 8.90 6.31
C ASN A 383 -13.27 9.25 4.82
N VAL A 384 -12.29 8.67 4.13
CA VAL A 384 -12.06 8.85 2.69
C VAL A 384 -11.65 7.50 2.12
N PHE A 385 -12.51 6.82 1.35
CA PHE A 385 -12.20 5.45 0.93
C PHE A 385 -12.53 5.10 -0.50
N HIS A 386 -11.90 4.02 -0.97
CA HIS A 386 -12.28 3.27 -2.16
C HIS A 386 -13.50 2.40 -1.82
N ALA A 387 -14.70 3.01 -1.81
CA ALA A 387 -15.91 2.31 -1.36
C ALA A 387 -16.28 1.13 -2.26
N GLY A 388 -15.90 1.20 -3.54
CA GLY A 388 -16.20 0.19 -4.53
C GLY A 388 -15.58 -1.17 -4.27
N ASP A 389 -14.37 -1.24 -3.76
CA ASP A 389 -13.67 -2.48 -3.41
C ASP A 389 -13.65 -2.76 -1.90
N GLY A 390 -14.12 -1.81 -1.09
CA GLY A 390 -14.19 -1.93 0.36
C GLY A 390 -12.90 -1.58 1.08
N ASN A 391 -11.92 -1.00 0.39
CA ASN A 391 -10.68 -0.52 0.99
C ASN A 391 -10.89 0.82 1.68
N MET A 392 -10.72 0.85 2.99
CA MET A 392 -11.06 1.95 3.87
C MET A 392 -9.80 2.72 4.29
N HIS A 393 -9.87 4.07 4.19
CA HIS A 393 -8.82 4.95 4.69
C HIS A 393 -9.38 5.91 5.75
N PRO A 394 -9.72 5.43 6.96
CA PRO A 394 -10.01 6.33 8.08
C PRO A 394 -8.74 7.07 8.47
N LEU A 395 -8.80 8.41 8.42
CA LEU A 395 -7.73 9.31 8.80
C LEU A 395 -7.95 9.74 10.25
N ILE A 396 -7.20 9.17 11.18
CA ILE A 396 -7.26 9.47 12.60
C ILE A 396 -6.45 10.75 12.84
N LEU A 397 -7.11 11.81 13.27
CA LEU A 397 -6.50 13.12 13.48
C LEU A 397 -5.87 13.19 14.86
N PHE A 398 -4.60 13.60 14.94
CA PHE A 398 -3.88 13.75 16.20
C PHE A 398 -2.82 14.85 16.12
N ASP A 399 -2.22 15.20 17.25
CA ASP A 399 -1.08 16.10 17.35
C ASP A 399 0.08 15.36 18.03
N ALA A 400 1.11 15.02 17.28
CA ALA A 400 2.29 14.32 17.79
C ALA A 400 3.06 15.11 18.87
N ASN A 401 2.81 16.43 19.01
CA ASN A 401 3.39 17.24 20.07
C ASN A 401 2.63 17.09 21.42
N GLN A 402 1.43 16.48 21.40
CA GLN A 402 0.68 16.19 22.61
C GLN A 402 1.08 14.80 23.15
N PRO A 403 1.56 14.71 24.41
CA PRO A 403 1.94 13.42 24.97
C PRO A 403 0.82 12.38 24.95
N GLY A 404 1.10 11.19 24.42
CA GLY A 404 0.17 10.08 24.37
C GLY A 404 -0.87 10.11 23.25
N GLU A 405 -0.89 11.14 22.38
CA GLU A 405 -1.84 11.17 21.26
C GLU A 405 -1.47 10.21 20.14
N LEU A 406 -0.19 10.06 19.81
CA LEU A 406 0.26 9.09 18.82
C LEU A 406 -0.11 7.67 19.25
N GLU A 407 0.19 7.30 20.50
CA GLU A 407 -0.12 5.98 21.06
C GLU A 407 -1.63 5.70 21.07
N ARG A 408 -2.46 6.74 21.34
CA ARG A 408 -3.92 6.61 21.24
C ARG A 408 -4.37 6.45 19.79
N ALA A 409 -3.76 7.15 18.84
CA ALA A 409 -4.08 7.03 17.42
C ALA A 409 -3.71 5.63 16.89
N GLU A 410 -2.54 5.10 17.26
CA GLU A 410 -2.13 3.72 16.95
C GLU A 410 -3.09 2.69 17.56
N ALA A 411 -3.47 2.86 18.83
CA ALA A 411 -4.41 1.96 19.51
C ALA A 411 -5.81 1.98 18.84
N LEU A 412 -6.32 3.16 18.48
CA LEU A 412 -7.58 3.30 17.74
C LEU A 412 -7.48 2.65 16.35
N GLY A 413 -6.38 2.91 15.63
CA GLY A 413 -6.11 2.31 14.32
C GLY A 413 -6.08 0.78 14.39
N GLY A 414 -5.40 0.22 15.40
CA GLY A 414 -5.38 -1.22 15.65
C GLY A 414 -6.78 -1.80 15.86
N LYS A 415 -7.66 -1.12 16.62
CA LYS A 415 -9.04 -1.56 16.83
C LYS A 415 -9.90 -1.49 15.57
N ILE A 416 -9.68 -0.50 14.71
CA ILE A 416 -10.33 -0.42 13.40
C ILE A 416 -9.92 -1.62 12.52
N LEU A 417 -8.63 -1.97 12.48
CA LEU A 417 -8.15 -3.13 11.69
C LEU A 417 -8.67 -4.46 12.25
N GLU A 418 -8.68 -4.64 13.57
CA GLU A 418 -9.30 -5.81 14.22
C GLU A 418 -10.80 -5.94 13.87
N LEU A 419 -11.50 -4.81 13.79
CA LEU A 419 -12.91 -4.77 13.33
C LEU A 419 -13.03 -5.22 11.87
N CYS A 420 -12.12 -4.77 10.98
CA CYS A 420 -12.11 -5.20 9.58
C CYS A 420 -11.98 -6.73 9.47
N VAL A 421 -11.05 -7.32 10.21
CA VAL A 421 -10.90 -8.80 10.26
C VAL A 421 -12.15 -9.48 10.79
N LYS A 422 -12.73 -8.96 11.88
CA LYS A 422 -13.93 -9.51 12.51
C LYS A 422 -15.15 -9.61 11.58
N VAL A 423 -15.28 -8.66 10.64
CA VAL A 423 -16.38 -8.67 9.66
C VAL A 423 -16.05 -9.46 8.38
N GLY A 424 -14.89 -10.16 8.34
CA GLY A 424 -14.46 -11.00 7.23
C GLY A 424 -13.64 -10.26 6.18
N GLY A 425 -13.01 -9.17 6.58
CA GLY A 425 -12.08 -8.38 5.77
C GLY A 425 -10.60 -8.66 6.06
N SER A 426 -9.74 -7.67 5.82
CA SER A 426 -8.28 -7.74 5.92
C SER A 426 -7.71 -6.50 6.60
N ILE A 427 -6.54 -6.66 7.24
CA ILE A 427 -5.81 -5.56 7.88
C ILE A 427 -5.17 -4.58 6.89
N THR A 428 -5.06 -4.95 5.62
CA THR A 428 -4.48 -4.09 4.57
C THR A 428 -5.18 -4.33 3.24
N GLY A 429 -5.39 -3.27 2.47
CA GLY A 429 -5.91 -3.33 1.11
C GLY A 429 -4.83 -3.05 0.06
N GLU A 430 -4.04 -2.00 0.27
CA GLU A 430 -3.06 -1.54 -0.72
C GLU A 430 -1.74 -1.01 -0.15
N HIS A 431 -1.69 -0.65 1.17
CA HIS A 431 -0.49 -0.04 1.77
C HIS A 431 0.56 -1.06 2.20
N GLY A 432 0.21 -2.35 2.32
CA GLY A 432 1.04 -3.36 2.94
C GLY A 432 0.94 -3.36 4.48
N VAL A 433 1.62 -4.29 5.11
CA VAL A 433 1.68 -4.48 6.56
C VAL A 433 2.79 -3.66 7.19
N GLY A 434 3.98 -3.73 6.62
CA GLY A 434 5.16 -3.00 7.05
C GLY A 434 5.51 -3.19 8.53
N ARG A 435 5.88 -2.10 9.16
CA ARG A 435 6.09 -1.99 10.60
C ARG A 435 4.77 -1.67 11.32
N GLU A 436 3.89 -0.95 10.67
CA GLU A 436 2.64 -0.40 11.20
C GLU A 436 1.69 -1.48 11.70
N LYS A 437 1.37 -2.44 10.83
CA LYS A 437 0.29 -3.42 11.07
C LYS A 437 0.80 -4.80 11.48
N ILE A 438 2.09 -4.93 11.79
CA ILE A 438 2.71 -6.23 12.08
C ILE A 438 2.03 -6.96 13.25
N ASN A 439 1.52 -6.23 14.24
CA ASN A 439 0.79 -6.80 15.36
C ASN A 439 -0.58 -7.33 14.95
N GLN A 440 -1.27 -6.68 14.01
CA GLN A 440 -2.58 -7.06 13.52
C GLN A 440 -2.53 -8.32 12.63
N MET A 441 -1.34 -8.70 12.12
CA MET A 441 -1.14 -10.01 11.50
C MET A 441 -1.56 -11.16 12.45
N CYS A 442 -1.29 -11.01 13.75
CA CYS A 442 -1.70 -12.01 14.76
C CYS A 442 -3.21 -12.03 15.02
N ALA A 443 -3.94 -10.97 14.66
CA ALA A 443 -5.40 -10.95 14.71
C ALA A 443 -6.04 -11.61 13.46
N GLN A 444 -5.38 -11.51 12.32
CA GLN A 444 -5.87 -12.05 11.04
C GLN A 444 -5.47 -13.50 10.82
N PHE A 445 -4.23 -13.88 11.16
CA PHE A 445 -3.65 -15.18 10.87
C PHE A 445 -3.38 -15.97 12.16
N ASN A 446 -3.63 -17.27 12.11
CA ASN A 446 -3.27 -18.17 13.20
C ASN A 446 -1.78 -18.55 13.14
N SER A 447 -1.29 -19.26 14.17
CA SER A 447 0.12 -19.66 14.29
C SER A 447 0.63 -20.54 13.16
N ASP A 448 -0.23 -21.42 12.64
CA ASP A 448 0.16 -22.33 11.55
C ASP A 448 0.33 -21.54 10.24
N GLU A 449 -0.59 -20.62 9.95
CA GLU A 449 -0.51 -19.72 8.80
C GLU A 449 0.74 -18.83 8.88
N LEU A 450 1.04 -18.26 10.03
CA LEU A 450 2.27 -17.47 10.24
C LEU A 450 3.54 -18.31 10.07
N THR A 451 3.50 -19.58 10.46
CA THR A 451 4.60 -20.52 10.21
C THR A 451 4.84 -20.73 8.71
N PHE A 452 3.79 -20.77 7.89
CA PHE A 452 3.93 -20.82 6.43
C PHE A 452 4.57 -19.53 5.88
N PHE A 453 4.18 -18.35 6.36
CA PHE A 453 4.84 -17.10 5.94
C PHE A 453 6.34 -17.12 6.26
N HIS A 454 6.74 -17.59 7.44
CA HIS A 454 8.15 -17.77 7.79
C HIS A 454 8.86 -18.80 6.89
N ALA A 455 8.21 -19.90 6.56
CA ALA A 455 8.79 -20.92 5.66
C ALA A 455 9.00 -20.36 4.24
N ILE A 456 8.06 -19.58 3.73
CA ILE A 456 8.19 -18.87 2.43
C ILE A 456 9.37 -17.90 2.48
N LYS A 457 9.42 -17.06 3.52
CA LYS A 457 10.54 -16.12 3.72
C LYS A 457 11.88 -16.87 3.72
N ALA A 458 11.98 -17.98 4.46
CA ALA A 458 13.20 -18.78 4.55
C ALA A 458 13.58 -19.45 3.21
N ALA A 459 12.61 -19.77 2.34
CA ALA A 459 12.86 -20.32 1.01
C ALA A 459 13.53 -19.31 0.07
N PHE A 460 13.20 -18.03 0.19
CA PHE A 460 13.78 -16.94 -0.61
C PHE A 460 15.00 -16.30 0.05
N ASP A 461 15.01 -16.22 1.38
CA ASP A 461 16.06 -15.58 2.18
C ASP A 461 16.27 -16.32 3.50
N ALA A 462 17.01 -17.43 3.42
CA ALA A 462 17.35 -18.23 4.60
C ALA A 462 18.21 -17.47 5.63
N SER A 463 18.87 -16.40 5.20
CA SER A 463 19.71 -15.57 6.06
C SER A 463 18.93 -14.51 6.84
N GLY A 464 17.70 -14.22 6.42
CA GLY A 464 16.82 -13.21 7.02
C GLY A 464 17.34 -11.78 6.89
N LEU A 465 18.09 -11.46 5.84
CA LEU A 465 18.75 -10.16 5.69
C LEU A 465 17.97 -9.16 4.84
N LEU A 466 17.00 -9.61 4.04
CA LEU A 466 16.15 -8.72 3.25
C LEU A 466 14.99 -8.21 4.10
N ASN A 467 14.96 -6.92 4.32
CA ASN A 467 13.91 -6.16 5.01
C ASN A 467 13.39 -6.79 6.32
N PRO A 468 14.27 -7.22 7.26
CA PRO A 468 13.85 -7.91 8.48
C PRO A 468 13.02 -7.01 9.41
N GLY A 469 12.18 -7.66 10.26
CA GLY A 469 11.37 -6.99 11.29
C GLY A 469 10.11 -6.29 10.76
N LYS A 470 9.65 -6.64 9.55
CA LYS A 470 8.45 -6.10 8.90
C LYS A 470 7.60 -7.21 8.32
N ASN A 471 6.35 -6.90 7.99
CA ASN A 471 5.35 -7.77 7.38
C ASN A 471 4.99 -9.00 8.23
N ILE A 472 5.94 -9.88 8.54
CA ILE A 472 5.71 -11.13 9.26
C ILE A 472 6.09 -10.96 10.72
N PRO A 473 5.11 -11.07 11.67
CA PRO A 473 5.40 -10.96 13.09
C PRO A 473 6.17 -12.19 13.60
N THR A 474 6.97 -12.01 14.65
CA THR A 474 7.51 -13.17 15.36
C THR A 474 6.39 -13.91 16.11
N LEU A 475 6.52 -15.23 16.27
CA LEU A 475 5.55 -16.01 17.03
C LEU A 475 5.47 -15.55 18.51
N HIS A 476 6.55 -15.05 19.08
CA HIS A 476 6.60 -14.45 20.40
C HIS A 476 5.67 -13.22 20.51
N ARG A 477 5.69 -12.34 19.51
CA ARG A 477 4.84 -11.15 19.43
C ARG A 477 3.34 -11.50 19.46
N CYS A 478 2.95 -12.55 18.75
CA CYS A 478 1.57 -13.01 18.76
C CYS A 478 1.15 -13.59 20.11
N ALA A 479 2.07 -14.23 20.87
CA ALA A 479 1.81 -14.68 22.23
C ALA A 479 1.53 -13.51 23.19
N GLU A 480 2.30 -12.44 23.11
CA GLU A 480 2.11 -11.22 23.91
C GLU A 480 0.81 -10.50 23.57
N PHE A 481 0.37 -10.53 22.32
CA PHE A 481 -0.89 -9.93 21.89
C PHE A 481 -2.15 -10.70 22.32
N GLY A 482 -1.98 -11.82 23.07
CA GLY A 482 -3.10 -12.62 23.57
C GLY A 482 -3.83 -13.43 22.49
N ALA A 483 -3.30 -13.50 21.27
CA ALA A 483 -3.86 -14.28 20.18
C ALA A 483 -3.59 -15.78 20.30
N MET A 484 -2.68 -16.21 21.17
CA MET A 484 -2.44 -17.62 21.49
C MET A 484 -3.37 -18.07 22.60
N HIS A 485 -4.49 -18.66 22.23
CA HIS A 485 -5.37 -19.32 23.19
C HIS A 485 -4.77 -20.65 23.66
N ILE A 486 -4.86 -20.90 24.99
CA ILE A 486 -4.55 -22.22 25.57
C ILE A 486 -5.70 -23.15 25.21
N HIS A 487 -5.48 -24.12 24.30
CA HIS A 487 -6.43 -25.17 24.03
C HIS A 487 -6.19 -26.36 24.96
N ALA A 488 -7.19 -26.72 25.78
CA ALA A 488 -7.15 -27.90 26.66
C ALA A 488 -5.95 -27.97 27.63
N GLY A 489 -5.42 -26.80 28.06
CA GLY A 489 -4.28 -26.73 28.97
C GLY A 489 -2.90 -26.92 28.30
N GLN A 490 -2.86 -27.07 27.00
CA GLN A 490 -1.62 -27.15 26.23
C GLN A 490 -1.30 -25.80 25.58
N LEU A 491 -0.06 -25.41 25.72
CA LEU A 491 0.48 -24.21 25.06
C LEU A 491 0.92 -24.59 23.66
N PRO A 492 0.61 -23.79 22.64
CA PRO A 492 1.09 -24.02 21.28
C PRO A 492 2.61 -24.10 21.14
N PHE A 493 3.34 -23.41 22.04
CA PHE A 493 4.81 -23.39 22.08
C PHE A 493 5.30 -23.47 23.52
N PRO A 494 5.40 -24.70 24.12
CA PRO A 494 5.78 -24.90 25.52
C PRO A 494 7.23 -24.50 25.84
N ASP A 495 8.10 -24.42 24.81
CA ASP A 495 9.53 -24.17 24.94
C ASP A 495 9.91 -22.69 24.77
N LEU A 496 8.94 -21.77 24.60
CA LEU A 496 9.21 -20.32 24.59
C LEU A 496 9.43 -19.83 26.03
N GLU A 497 10.59 -19.21 26.26
CA GLU A 497 10.88 -18.50 27.52
C GLU A 497 9.83 -17.41 27.74
N ARG A 498 9.26 -17.36 28.94
CA ARG A 498 8.28 -16.38 29.36
C ARG A 498 8.95 -15.44 30.38
N PHE A 499 8.82 -14.16 30.14
CA PHE A 499 9.19 -13.13 31.08
C PHE A 499 7.95 -12.53 31.73
#